data_6d8c9c2b9027df6ff733209ed4d2aab3
#
_entry.id   6d8c9c2b9027df6ff733209ed4d2aab3
#
_cell.length_a   1.000
_cell.length_b   1.000
_cell.length_c   1.000
_cell.angle_alpha   90.00
_cell.angle_beta   90.00
_cell.angle_gamma   90.00
#
_symmetry.space_group_name_H-M   'P 1'
#
loop_
_entity.id
_entity.type
_entity.pdbx_description
1 polymer ?
#
loop_
_entity_poly.entity_id
_entity_poly.type
_entity_poly.pdbx_seq_one_letter_code
_entity_poly.pdbx_strand_id
1 'polypeptide(L)'
;MIIAAVAMLTACGSGQKGQVDPEADTTATVPVEKLALPLPEPGVVQTVGKVVAERYADLAFETALPIEQVLVRNGQKVRKGQVLATLDQFKLRNDMTQKERAVEQAQLRIEQAHLQMQDVIIAHGFDPDKAAQIPSNVIHNSDLKSGYTLSKSQLATAKTQLEAARHDLQSGVLTAPFDGVVANLSVQAHQLAEAGKVVCRVIATGDMLVEFRVMEADLRKYKVGTSVHIIPVADKSQQYEATVSEINPIVDQQGAVTLRARLAKTAELFDGMNVEVVLKSEK
;
A
#
# COMPACT_ATOMS: atom_id res chain seq x y z
N MET A 1 -55.58 -16.52 17.54
CA MET A 1 -56.97 -16.73 17.17
C MET A 1 -57.08 -16.76 15.67
N ILE A 2 -57.53 -17.90 15.13
CA ILE A 2 -58.08 -18.22 13.81
C ILE A 2 -57.05 -18.46 12.70
N ILE A 3 -56.64 -19.73 12.45
CA ILE A 3 -57.18 -20.89 11.72
C ILE A 3 -57.20 -20.66 10.20
N ALA A 4 -56.28 -21.29 9.50
CA ALA A 4 -56.31 -22.55 8.73
C ALA A 4 -57.22 -22.52 7.46
N ALA A 5 -56.65 -22.95 6.33
CA ALA A 5 -57.33 -23.88 5.42
C ALA A 5 -56.32 -24.48 4.41
N VAL A 6 -56.18 -25.78 4.53
CA VAL A 6 -55.65 -26.77 3.60
C VAL A 6 -56.70 -27.09 2.56
N ALA A 7 -56.37 -27.23 1.29
CA ALA A 7 -57.20 -27.95 0.34
C ALA A 7 -56.28 -28.82 -0.57
N MET A 8 -56.32 -30.11 -0.29
CA MET A 8 -55.93 -31.20 -1.21
C MET A 8 -57.06 -31.40 -2.20
N LEU A 9 -56.70 -31.63 -3.48
CA LEU A 9 -57.58 -32.29 -4.42
C LEU A 9 -56.77 -33.29 -5.25
N THR A 10 -57.00 -34.56 -4.93
CA THR A 10 -56.65 -35.75 -5.70
C THR A 10 -57.72 -35.94 -6.77
N ALA A 11 -57.30 -36.22 -8.03
CA ALA A 11 -58.15 -36.89 -9.01
C ALA A 11 -57.35 -37.88 -9.84
N CYS A 12 -57.65 -39.14 -9.64
CA CYS A 12 -57.32 -40.23 -10.53
C CYS A 12 -58.18 -40.22 -11.78
N GLY A 13 -57.63 -40.62 -12.94
CA GLY A 13 -58.39 -40.87 -14.19
C GLY A 13 -57.57 -41.64 -15.22
N SER A 14 -57.67 -42.92 -15.15
CA SER A 14 -57.65 -44.00 -16.15
C SER A 14 -57.14 -43.75 -17.56
N GLY A 15 -56.35 -44.72 -17.98
CA GLY A 15 -55.60 -44.92 -19.19
C GLY A 15 -56.36 -45.09 -20.47
N GLN A 16 -55.63 -44.86 -21.56
CA GLN A 16 -55.96 -45.45 -22.87
C GLN A 16 -54.66 -45.67 -23.65
N LYS A 17 -54.50 -46.93 -24.11
CA LYS A 17 -53.45 -47.36 -25.00
C LYS A 17 -53.78 -46.80 -26.40
N GLY A 18 -52.82 -46.18 -27.08
CA GLY A 18 -52.90 -45.74 -28.45
C GLY A 18 -51.51 -45.77 -29.09
N GLN A 19 -51.29 -46.79 -29.79
CA GLN A 19 -50.54 -47.02 -31.02
C GLN A 19 -49.39 -46.13 -31.38
N VAL A 20 -48.27 -46.77 -31.56
CA VAL A 20 -46.97 -46.29 -32.07
C VAL A 20 -47.10 -46.17 -33.59
N ASP A 21 -46.85 -44.99 -34.14
CA ASP A 21 -46.41 -44.84 -35.54
C ASP A 21 -45.01 -44.17 -35.56
N PRO A 22 -44.06 -44.72 -36.26
CA PRO A 22 -42.71 -44.16 -36.35
C PRO A 22 -42.64 -43.31 -37.63
N GLU A 23 -42.55 -41.98 -37.49
CA GLU A 23 -41.91 -41.19 -38.57
C GLU A 23 -41.64 -39.73 -38.11
N ALA A 24 -40.47 -39.31 -38.49
CA ALA A 24 -39.90 -37.99 -38.57
C ALA A 24 -38.97 -37.58 -37.43
N ASP A 25 -37.81 -38.15 -37.50
CA ASP A 25 -36.53 -37.54 -37.08
C ASP A 25 -36.28 -36.27 -37.91
N THR A 26 -36.57 -35.12 -37.30
CA THR A 26 -36.10 -33.87 -37.84
C THR A 26 -35.23 -33.20 -36.76
N THR A 27 -34.06 -33.77 -36.61
CA THR A 27 -32.93 -33.09 -35.96
C THR A 27 -32.56 -31.89 -36.85
N ALA A 28 -33.09 -30.74 -36.54
CA ALA A 28 -32.58 -29.46 -37.03
C ALA A 28 -31.18 -29.30 -36.46
N THR A 29 -30.19 -29.78 -37.15
CA THR A 29 -28.76 -29.45 -36.91
C THR A 29 -28.63 -27.97 -37.22
N VAL A 30 -28.62 -27.13 -36.16
CA VAL A 30 -28.10 -25.78 -36.25
C VAL A 30 -26.64 -25.89 -36.65
N PRO A 31 -26.19 -25.35 -37.76
CA PRO A 31 -24.78 -25.36 -38.10
C PRO A 31 -24.09 -24.51 -37.04
N VAL A 32 -23.33 -25.16 -36.17
CA VAL A 32 -22.34 -24.50 -35.32
C VAL A 32 -21.30 -23.98 -36.32
N GLU A 33 -21.47 -22.74 -36.74
CA GLU A 33 -20.43 -22.01 -37.43
C GLU A 33 -19.23 -21.97 -36.47
N LYS A 34 -18.30 -22.88 -36.73
CA LYS A 34 -17.05 -23.00 -36.01
C LYS A 34 -16.33 -21.68 -36.27
N LEU A 35 -16.48 -20.71 -35.34
CA LEU A 35 -15.64 -19.53 -35.30
C LEU A 35 -14.20 -20.03 -35.17
N ALA A 36 -13.56 -20.25 -36.30
CA ALA A 36 -12.16 -20.56 -36.36
C ALA A 36 -11.42 -19.28 -35.93
N LEU A 37 -11.15 -19.18 -34.64
CA LEU A 37 -10.10 -18.30 -34.17
C LEU A 37 -8.86 -18.64 -35.01
N PRO A 38 -8.21 -17.65 -35.64
CA PRO A 38 -6.99 -17.90 -36.37
C PRO A 38 -6.01 -18.57 -35.42
N LEU A 39 -5.64 -19.81 -35.77
CA LEU A 39 -4.58 -20.51 -35.04
C LEU A 39 -3.33 -19.64 -35.07
N PRO A 40 -2.67 -19.40 -33.94
CA PRO A 40 -1.42 -18.65 -33.93
C PRO A 40 -0.45 -19.34 -34.89
N GLU A 41 0.25 -18.55 -35.70
CA GLU A 41 1.27 -19.06 -36.61
C GLU A 41 2.28 -19.92 -35.86
N PRO A 42 2.71 -21.05 -36.41
CA PRO A 42 3.64 -21.95 -35.73
C PRO A 42 4.99 -21.22 -35.50
N GLY A 43 5.32 -20.98 -34.25
CA GLY A 43 6.56 -20.30 -33.83
C GLY A 43 6.37 -19.05 -32.98
N VAL A 44 5.17 -18.50 -32.87
CA VAL A 44 4.88 -17.35 -32.03
C VAL A 44 4.50 -17.82 -30.63
N VAL A 45 5.37 -17.58 -29.66
CA VAL A 45 5.04 -17.81 -28.24
C VAL A 45 4.18 -16.62 -27.79
N GLN A 46 2.92 -16.91 -27.57
CA GLN A 46 1.94 -15.93 -27.10
C GLN A 46 1.58 -16.27 -25.64
N THR A 47 1.71 -15.34 -24.76
CA THR A 47 1.31 -15.48 -23.35
C THR A 47 0.48 -14.29 -22.91
N VAL A 48 -0.33 -14.47 -21.88
CA VAL A 48 -1.12 -13.38 -21.28
C VAL A 48 -0.33 -12.75 -20.16
N GLY A 49 -0.31 -11.44 -20.15
CA GLY A 49 0.33 -10.64 -19.11
C GLY A 49 -0.62 -9.60 -18.54
N LYS A 50 -0.13 -8.89 -17.55
CA LYS A 50 -0.83 -7.80 -16.88
C LYS A 50 0.08 -6.58 -16.80
N VAL A 51 -0.47 -5.42 -17.11
CA VAL A 51 0.23 -4.16 -16.90
C VAL A 51 0.28 -3.88 -15.41
N VAL A 52 1.46 -3.57 -14.90
CA VAL A 52 1.70 -3.20 -13.50
C VAL A 52 2.53 -1.94 -13.44
N ALA A 53 2.21 -1.07 -12.51
CA ALA A 53 3.05 0.10 -12.27
C ALA A 53 4.39 -0.34 -11.66
N GLU A 54 5.50 0.26 -12.11
CA GLU A 54 6.83 -0.01 -11.52
C GLU A 54 6.88 0.36 -10.04
N ARG A 55 6.20 1.45 -9.67
CA ARG A 55 6.11 1.92 -8.27
C ARG A 55 4.69 2.33 -7.94
N TYR A 56 4.22 1.85 -6.82
CA TYR A 56 3.00 2.32 -6.19
C TYR A 56 3.20 2.39 -4.68
N ALA A 57 2.39 3.20 -4.01
CA ALA A 57 2.36 3.28 -2.56
C ALA A 57 0.91 3.23 -2.08
N ASP A 58 0.61 2.31 -1.21
CA ASP A 58 -0.64 2.27 -0.45
C ASP A 58 -0.47 3.16 0.77
N LEU A 59 -1.28 4.19 0.85
CA LEU A 59 -1.20 5.21 1.89
C LEU A 59 -2.30 4.99 2.91
N ALA A 60 -1.92 4.98 4.17
CA ALA A 60 -2.80 4.81 5.32
C ALA A 60 -2.43 5.81 6.41
N PHE A 61 -3.38 6.18 7.26
CA PHE A 61 -3.08 6.90 8.48
C PHE A 61 -2.61 5.94 9.57
N GLU A 62 -1.66 6.37 10.38
CA GLU A 62 -1.15 5.58 11.52
C GLU A 62 -2.08 5.69 12.73
N THR A 63 -2.86 6.77 12.82
CA THR A 63 -3.72 7.09 13.97
C THR A 63 -5.18 7.11 13.55
N ALA A 64 -6.05 6.55 14.39
CA ALA A 64 -7.51 6.57 14.20
C ALA A 64 -8.10 7.88 14.72
N LEU A 65 -8.31 8.85 13.82
CA LEU A 65 -8.93 10.15 14.07
C LEU A 65 -9.90 10.51 12.95
N PRO A 66 -10.85 11.45 13.17
CA PRO A 66 -11.69 11.97 12.11
C PRO A 66 -10.86 12.63 11.00
N ILE A 67 -11.25 12.39 9.77
CA ILE A 67 -10.66 13.06 8.60
C ILE A 67 -11.23 14.48 8.51
N GLU A 68 -10.37 15.47 8.57
CA GLU A 68 -10.77 16.86 8.45
C GLU A 68 -11.08 17.21 7.00
N GLN A 69 -10.15 16.88 6.09
CA GLN A 69 -10.27 17.22 4.68
C GLN A 69 -9.67 16.12 3.79
N VAL A 70 -10.27 15.95 2.61
CA VAL A 70 -9.72 15.17 1.50
C VAL A 70 -9.54 16.13 0.32
N LEU A 71 -8.30 16.35 -0.10
CA LEU A 71 -7.91 17.39 -1.06
C LEU A 71 -7.72 16.87 -2.48
N VAL A 72 -7.92 15.59 -2.69
CA VAL A 72 -7.70 14.92 -3.99
C VAL A 72 -8.86 14.02 -4.38
N ARG A 73 -8.88 13.62 -5.65
CA ARG A 73 -9.88 12.71 -6.24
C ARG A 73 -9.18 11.57 -6.97
N ASN A 74 -9.90 10.46 -7.15
CA ASN A 74 -9.43 9.37 -8.00
C ASN A 74 -9.12 9.86 -9.42
N GLY A 75 -7.99 9.42 -9.97
CA GLY A 75 -7.49 9.85 -11.28
C GLY A 75 -6.74 11.19 -11.28
N GLN A 76 -6.65 11.89 -10.16
CA GLN A 76 -5.94 13.17 -10.08
C GLN A 76 -4.43 12.94 -10.05
N LYS A 77 -3.70 13.72 -10.87
CA LYS A 77 -2.23 13.79 -10.84
C LYS A 77 -1.78 14.56 -9.61
N VAL A 78 -0.81 14.03 -8.89
CA VAL A 78 -0.22 14.60 -7.69
C VAL A 78 1.30 14.65 -7.78
N ARG A 79 1.90 15.60 -7.08
CA ARG A 79 3.36 15.75 -6.97
C ARG A 79 3.86 15.21 -5.64
N LYS A 80 5.12 14.81 -5.60
CA LYS A 80 5.81 14.43 -4.37
C LYS A 80 5.64 15.53 -3.29
N GLY A 81 5.23 15.12 -2.07
CA GLY A 81 4.98 16.01 -0.94
C GLY A 81 3.63 16.73 -0.98
N GLN A 82 2.82 16.56 -2.02
CA GLN A 82 1.48 17.13 -2.08
C GLN A 82 0.58 16.47 -1.04
N VAL A 83 -0.15 17.30 -0.27
CA VAL A 83 -1.10 16.84 0.74
C VAL A 83 -2.33 16.24 0.04
N LEU A 84 -2.72 15.05 0.45
CA LEU A 84 -3.84 14.29 -0.09
C LEU A 84 -5.07 14.35 0.84
N ALA A 85 -4.83 14.16 2.13
CA ALA A 85 -5.85 14.21 3.16
C ALA A 85 -5.23 14.62 4.50
N THR A 86 -6.04 15.18 5.38
CA THR A 86 -5.63 15.57 6.74
C THR A 86 -6.61 15.02 7.77
N LEU A 87 -6.08 14.57 8.89
CA LEU A 87 -6.87 14.26 10.09
C LEU A 87 -7.19 15.54 10.88
N ASP A 88 -8.18 15.47 11.76
CA ASP A 88 -8.42 16.50 12.74
C ASP A 88 -7.22 16.61 13.70
N GLN A 89 -6.41 17.64 13.47
CA GLN A 89 -5.15 17.86 14.17
C GLN A 89 -5.30 18.54 15.52
N PHE A 90 -6.51 18.94 15.91
CA PHE A 90 -6.71 19.70 17.13
C PHE A 90 -6.17 18.97 18.37
N LYS A 91 -6.51 17.69 18.50
CA LYS A 91 -6.02 16.85 19.62
C LYS A 91 -4.50 16.65 19.57
N LEU A 92 -3.96 16.39 18.38
CA LEU A 92 -2.52 16.15 18.18
C LEU A 92 -1.69 17.42 18.49
N ARG A 93 -2.16 18.59 18.06
CA ARG A 93 -1.50 19.87 18.38
C ARG A 93 -1.55 20.18 19.88
N ASN A 94 -2.68 19.91 20.53
CA ASN A 94 -2.79 20.11 21.97
C ASN A 94 -1.85 19.18 22.74
N ASP A 95 -1.75 17.91 22.36
CA ASP A 95 -0.82 16.96 23.00
C ASP A 95 0.63 17.41 22.80
N MET A 96 1.02 17.77 21.57
CA MET A 96 2.36 18.30 21.28
C MET A 96 2.67 19.52 22.18
N THR A 97 1.75 20.49 22.27
CA THR A 97 1.92 21.67 23.12
C THR A 97 2.07 21.29 24.60
N GLN A 98 1.33 20.29 25.06
CA GLN A 98 1.46 19.80 26.45
C GLN A 98 2.84 19.17 26.69
N LYS A 99 3.37 18.38 25.71
CA LYS A 99 4.72 17.80 25.81
C LYS A 99 5.82 18.88 25.72
N GLU A 100 5.64 19.93 24.93
CA GLU A 100 6.56 21.07 24.90
C GLU A 100 6.68 21.74 26.27
N ARG A 101 5.53 21.99 26.92
CA ARG A 101 5.53 22.54 28.30
C ARG A 101 6.17 21.59 29.30
N ALA A 102 6.00 20.26 29.13
CA ALA A 102 6.66 19.28 30.00
C ALA A 102 8.18 19.29 29.84
N VAL A 103 8.70 19.48 28.63
CA VAL A 103 10.13 19.67 28.37
C VAL A 103 10.64 20.93 29.03
N GLU A 104 9.93 22.08 28.91
CA GLU A 104 10.28 23.35 29.55
C GLU A 104 10.34 23.18 31.08
N GLN A 105 9.33 22.56 31.68
CA GLN A 105 9.33 22.28 33.14
C GLN A 105 10.51 21.37 33.56
N ALA A 106 10.84 20.37 32.76
CA ALA A 106 11.97 19.49 33.05
C ALA A 106 13.32 20.22 32.92
N GLN A 107 13.43 21.20 32.00
CA GLN A 107 14.62 22.07 31.88
C GLN A 107 14.79 22.93 33.12
N LEU A 108 13.73 23.59 33.61
CA LEU A 108 13.78 24.36 34.82
C LEU A 108 14.17 23.53 36.07
N ARG A 109 13.67 22.28 36.13
CA ARG A 109 14.06 21.37 37.23
C ARG A 109 15.54 21.02 37.19
N ILE A 110 16.13 20.79 36.01
CA ILE A 110 17.57 20.55 35.89
C ILE A 110 18.36 21.74 36.39
N GLU A 111 17.96 22.97 36.01
CA GLU A 111 18.62 24.18 36.43
C GLU A 111 18.56 24.34 37.95
N GLN A 112 17.39 24.13 38.56
CA GLN A 112 17.25 24.12 40.02
C GLN A 112 18.11 23.02 40.68
N ALA A 113 18.09 21.81 40.16
CA ALA A 113 18.91 20.72 40.70
C ALA A 113 20.41 20.98 40.56
N HIS A 114 20.82 21.65 39.47
CA HIS A 114 22.21 22.05 39.25
C HIS A 114 22.66 23.07 40.28
N LEU A 115 21.87 24.11 40.55
CA LEU A 115 22.15 25.10 41.60
C LEU A 115 22.22 24.46 42.98
N GLN A 116 21.29 23.57 43.31
CA GLN A 116 21.33 22.81 44.56
C GLN A 116 22.57 21.93 44.68
N MET A 117 23.01 21.33 43.56
CA MET A 117 24.24 20.54 43.52
C MET A 117 25.47 21.43 43.85
N GLN A 118 25.53 22.61 43.25
CA GLN A 118 26.58 23.58 43.52
C GLN A 118 26.61 24.00 44.99
N ASP A 119 25.45 24.35 45.58
CA ASP A 119 25.31 24.72 46.98
C ASP A 119 25.84 23.63 47.92
N VAL A 120 25.53 22.36 47.64
CA VAL A 120 26.04 21.21 48.42
C VAL A 120 27.55 21.09 48.30
N ILE A 121 28.13 21.28 47.09
CA ILE A 121 29.59 21.26 46.87
C ILE A 121 30.29 22.38 47.68
N ILE A 122 29.73 23.61 47.63
CA ILE A 122 30.23 24.77 48.37
C ILE A 122 30.16 24.50 49.88
N ALA A 123 29.09 23.90 50.39
CA ALA A 123 28.92 23.56 51.81
C ALA A 123 29.96 22.53 52.28
N HIS A 124 30.54 21.72 51.37
CA HIS A 124 31.66 20.83 51.65
C HIS A 124 33.05 21.51 51.53
N GLY A 125 33.10 22.83 51.26
CA GLY A 125 34.33 23.62 51.17
C GLY A 125 35.06 23.51 49.80
N PHE A 126 34.38 23.05 48.77
CA PHE A 126 34.92 22.97 47.41
C PHE A 126 34.35 24.04 46.49
N ASP A 127 35.12 24.41 45.50
CA ASP A 127 34.74 25.33 44.45
C ASP A 127 34.10 24.52 43.30
N PRO A 128 32.79 24.74 42.96
CA PRO A 128 32.10 24.02 41.91
C PRO A 128 32.76 24.15 40.52
N ASP A 129 33.46 25.26 40.25
CA ASP A 129 34.13 25.56 38.98
C ASP A 129 35.44 24.75 38.82
N LYS A 130 35.95 24.19 39.93
CA LYS A 130 37.17 23.37 39.96
C LYS A 130 36.89 21.88 40.08
N ALA A 131 36.06 21.36 39.19
CA ALA A 131 35.58 19.97 39.23
C ALA A 131 36.70 18.92 39.44
N ALA A 132 37.88 19.12 38.87
CA ALA A 132 39.05 18.23 39.04
C ALA A 132 39.58 18.12 40.46
N GLN A 133 39.27 19.06 41.36
CA GLN A 133 39.70 19.10 42.74
C GLN A 133 38.65 18.53 43.73
N ILE A 134 37.46 18.24 43.25
CA ILE A 134 36.35 17.75 44.06
C ILE A 134 36.45 16.22 44.16
N PRO A 135 36.50 15.64 45.38
CA PRO A 135 36.49 14.19 45.54
C PRO A 135 35.21 13.56 44.97
N SER A 136 35.33 12.39 44.33
CA SER A 136 34.21 11.73 43.64
C SER A 136 33.04 11.37 44.58
N ASN A 137 33.33 11.10 45.88
CA ASN A 137 32.29 10.87 46.89
C ASN A 137 31.46 12.15 47.19
N VAL A 138 32.08 13.33 47.14
CA VAL A 138 31.37 14.61 47.32
C VAL A 138 30.48 14.89 46.12
N ILE A 139 30.98 14.69 44.92
CA ILE A 139 30.18 14.82 43.66
C ILE A 139 28.98 13.88 43.73
N HIS A 140 29.21 12.59 44.03
CA HIS A 140 28.14 11.59 44.10
C HIS A 140 27.09 11.95 45.17
N ASN A 141 27.50 12.37 46.36
CA ASN A 141 26.58 12.75 47.43
C ASN A 141 25.81 14.04 47.08
N SER A 142 26.44 14.98 46.37
CA SER A 142 25.81 16.22 45.93
C SER A 142 24.77 15.92 44.86
N ASP A 143 25.05 15.01 43.92
CA ASP A 143 24.10 14.56 42.90
C ASP A 143 22.88 13.85 43.51
N LEU A 144 23.11 12.94 44.46
CA LEU A 144 22.02 12.26 45.16
C LEU A 144 21.14 13.24 45.97
N LYS A 145 21.72 14.26 46.61
CA LYS A 145 20.95 15.25 47.38
C LYS A 145 20.19 16.22 46.50
N SER A 146 20.77 16.67 45.39
CA SER A 146 20.14 17.58 44.43
C SER A 146 19.19 16.91 43.46
N GLY A 147 19.38 15.61 43.20
CA GLY A 147 18.65 14.86 42.17
C GLY A 147 18.98 15.30 40.74
N TYR A 148 20.17 15.86 40.50
CA TYR A 148 20.57 16.41 39.20
C TYR A 148 20.54 15.34 38.09
N THR A 149 21.14 14.18 38.31
CA THR A 149 21.13 13.06 37.36
C THR A 149 19.71 12.53 37.13
N LEU A 150 18.86 12.49 38.14
CA LEU A 150 17.44 12.12 38.00
C LEU A 150 16.69 13.15 37.13
N SER A 151 16.88 14.44 37.38
CA SER A 151 16.26 15.51 36.60
C SER A 151 16.71 15.49 35.13
N LYS A 152 17.99 15.16 34.89
CA LYS A 152 18.54 14.95 33.53
C LYS A 152 17.87 13.79 32.82
N SER A 153 17.63 12.67 33.50
CA SER A 153 16.90 11.53 32.94
C SER A 153 15.43 11.90 32.64
N GLN A 154 14.78 12.65 33.53
CA GLN A 154 13.41 13.13 33.31
C GLN A 154 13.31 14.05 32.09
N LEU A 155 14.29 14.93 31.88
CA LEU A 155 14.34 15.77 30.67
C LEU A 155 14.50 14.92 29.40
N ALA A 156 15.37 13.90 29.44
CA ALA A 156 15.54 13.00 28.30
C ALA A 156 14.22 12.30 27.96
N THR A 157 13.50 11.80 28.97
CA THR A 157 12.17 11.18 28.78
C THR A 157 11.15 12.17 28.19
N ALA A 158 11.09 13.41 28.73
CA ALA A 158 10.18 14.43 28.23
C ALA A 158 10.47 14.80 26.75
N LYS A 159 11.76 14.89 26.37
CA LYS A 159 12.15 15.11 24.97
C LYS A 159 11.70 13.98 24.06
N THR A 160 11.89 12.72 24.46
CA THR A 160 11.43 11.56 23.67
C THR A 160 9.90 11.57 23.49
N GLN A 161 9.16 11.95 24.53
CA GLN A 161 7.70 12.09 24.44
C GLN A 161 7.27 13.23 23.49
N LEU A 162 8.00 14.35 23.48
CA LEU A 162 7.76 15.43 22.53
C LEU A 162 8.03 15.00 21.10
N GLU A 163 9.11 14.29 20.84
CA GLU A 163 9.41 13.77 19.49
C GLU A 163 8.31 12.80 19.01
N ALA A 164 7.80 11.93 19.89
CA ALA A 164 6.66 11.08 19.57
C ALA A 164 5.42 11.88 19.19
N ALA A 165 5.06 12.89 19.99
CA ALA A 165 3.90 13.75 19.70
C ALA A 165 4.08 14.56 18.40
N ARG A 166 5.30 14.98 18.06
CA ARG A 166 5.61 15.61 16.76
C ARG A 166 5.43 14.66 15.61
N HIS A 167 5.88 13.41 15.73
CA HIS A 167 5.68 12.38 14.73
C HIS A 167 4.19 12.12 14.52
N ASP A 168 3.41 11.98 15.59
CA ASP A 168 1.97 11.77 15.51
C ASP A 168 1.25 12.93 14.79
N LEU A 169 1.69 14.16 15.02
CA LEU A 169 1.16 15.33 14.31
C LEU A 169 1.50 15.31 12.82
N GLN A 170 2.72 14.88 12.46
CA GLN A 170 3.13 14.74 11.06
C GLN A 170 2.39 13.61 10.34
N SER A 171 2.20 12.47 11.01
CA SER A 171 1.45 11.34 10.47
C SER A 171 -0.06 11.62 10.30
N GLY A 172 -0.57 12.68 10.94
CA GLY A 172 -1.91 13.20 10.70
C GLY A 172 -2.10 13.88 9.33
N VAL A 173 -1.03 14.05 8.53
CA VAL A 173 -1.07 14.62 7.18
C VAL A 173 -0.62 13.56 6.18
N LEU A 174 -1.53 13.10 5.34
CA LEU A 174 -1.22 12.13 4.29
C LEU A 174 -0.67 12.84 3.07
N THR A 175 0.56 12.53 2.67
CA THR A 175 1.24 13.16 1.52
C THR A 175 1.65 12.14 0.48
N ALA A 176 1.75 12.58 -0.79
CA ALA A 176 2.23 11.74 -1.88
C ALA A 176 3.76 11.52 -1.75
N PRO A 177 4.26 10.26 -1.73
CA PRO A 177 5.69 9.97 -1.59
C PRO A 177 6.50 10.24 -2.87
N PHE A 178 5.84 10.28 -4.02
CA PHE A 178 6.40 10.58 -5.34
C PHE A 178 5.33 11.14 -6.28
N ASP A 179 5.76 11.61 -7.46
CA ASP A 179 4.83 12.10 -8.49
C ASP A 179 4.03 10.93 -9.07
N GLY A 180 2.71 11.08 -9.14
CA GLY A 180 1.85 9.97 -9.54
C GLY A 180 0.41 10.35 -9.77
N VAL A 181 -0.44 9.33 -9.84
CA VAL A 181 -1.91 9.44 -9.95
C VAL A 181 -2.54 8.74 -8.76
N VAL A 182 -3.53 9.40 -8.16
CA VAL A 182 -4.31 8.84 -7.06
C VAL A 182 -5.31 7.81 -7.57
N ALA A 183 -5.31 6.64 -6.97
CA ALA A 183 -6.24 5.55 -7.23
C ALA A 183 -6.83 4.99 -5.92
N ASN A 184 -7.98 4.34 -6.02
CA ASN A 184 -8.63 3.65 -4.91
C ASN A 184 -8.84 4.52 -3.65
N LEU A 185 -9.15 5.81 -3.83
CA LEU A 185 -9.53 6.67 -2.72
C LEU A 185 -10.84 6.18 -2.12
N SER A 186 -10.79 5.70 -0.88
CA SER A 186 -11.86 4.98 -0.20
C SER A 186 -12.50 5.75 0.96
N VAL A 187 -12.06 6.98 1.21
CA VAL A 187 -12.49 7.78 2.37
C VAL A 187 -13.08 9.13 1.97
N GLN A 188 -13.86 9.71 2.87
CA GLN A 188 -14.48 11.02 2.72
C GLN A 188 -14.16 11.90 3.94
N ALA A 189 -14.29 13.22 3.77
CA ALA A 189 -14.18 14.16 4.87
C ALA A 189 -15.24 13.84 5.96
N HIS A 190 -14.88 14.07 7.21
CA HIS A 190 -15.67 13.79 8.41
C HIS A 190 -15.90 12.31 8.74
N GLN A 191 -15.30 11.40 7.99
CA GLN A 191 -15.27 9.98 8.31
C GLN A 191 -14.14 9.70 9.32
N LEU A 192 -14.36 8.72 10.22
CA LEU A 192 -13.29 8.24 11.10
C LEU A 192 -12.28 7.40 10.28
N ALA A 193 -11.03 7.80 10.28
CA ALA A 193 -9.96 6.98 9.72
C ALA A 193 -9.66 5.79 10.65
N GLU A 194 -9.42 4.63 10.06
CA GLU A 194 -8.95 3.45 10.77
C GLU A 194 -7.42 3.37 10.64
N ALA A 195 -6.71 3.17 11.76
CA ALA A 195 -5.26 3.06 11.76
C ALA A 195 -4.80 1.87 10.89
N GLY A 196 -3.84 2.11 9.99
CA GLY A 196 -3.29 1.09 9.09
C GLY A 196 -4.19 0.69 7.91
N LYS A 197 -5.42 1.21 7.81
CA LYS A 197 -6.29 0.95 6.67
C LYS A 197 -5.93 1.85 5.49
N VAL A 198 -5.77 1.24 4.32
CA VAL A 198 -5.43 1.98 3.10
C VAL A 198 -6.52 3.00 2.75
N VAL A 199 -6.13 4.26 2.68
CA VAL A 199 -6.95 5.41 2.31
C VAL A 199 -6.99 5.60 0.80
N CYS A 200 -5.82 5.54 0.17
CA CYS A 200 -5.67 5.64 -1.27
C CYS A 200 -4.36 4.98 -1.71
N ARG A 201 -4.25 4.75 -3.01
CA ARG A 201 -3.01 4.32 -3.67
C ARG A 201 -2.50 5.45 -4.55
N VAL A 202 -1.21 5.73 -4.48
CA VAL A 202 -0.53 6.58 -5.45
C VAL A 202 0.26 5.70 -6.40
N ILE A 203 0.00 5.81 -7.69
CA ILE A 203 0.65 5.04 -8.75
C ILE A 203 1.60 6.01 -9.48
N ALA A 204 2.89 5.67 -9.56
CA ALA A 204 3.87 6.50 -10.24
C ALA A 204 3.53 6.63 -11.73
N THR A 205 3.65 7.85 -12.27
CA THR A 205 3.45 8.11 -13.70
C THR A 205 4.78 7.95 -14.43
N GLY A 206 4.77 7.15 -15.49
CA GLY A 206 5.86 7.12 -16.48
C GLY A 206 6.51 5.76 -16.71
N ASP A 207 6.61 4.91 -15.72
CA ASP A 207 7.27 3.61 -15.86
C ASP A 207 6.27 2.49 -15.58
N MET A 208 5.71 1.94 -16.67
CA MET A 208 4.85 0.77 -16.61
C MET A 208 5.64 -0.47 -17.01
N LEU A 209 5.37 -1.56 -16.31
CA LEU A 209 5.90 -2.88 -16.60
C LEU A 209 4.76 -3.79 -17.07
N VAL A 210 5.09 -4.80 -17.84
CA VAL A 210 4.18 -5.91 -18.11
C VAL A 210 4.73 -7.13 -17.39
N GLU A 211 3.93 -7.67 -16.49
CA GLU A 211 4.22 -8.92 -15.82
C GLU A 211 3.51 -10.05 -16.55
N PHE A 212 4.24 -11.08 -16.96
CA PHE A 212 3.72 -12.22 -17.68
C PHE A 212 4.42 -13.50 -17.27
N ARG A 213 3.78 -14.64 -17.52
CA ARG A 213 4.27 -15.95 -17.14
C ARG A 213 4.70 -16.72 -18.36
N VAL A 214 5.85 -17.38 -18.27
CA VAL A 214 6.40 -18.21 -19.33
C VAL A 214 6.69 -19.60 -18.77
N MET A 215 6.31 -20.63 -19.49
CA MET A 215 6.63 -22.01 -19.11
C MET A 215 8.14 -22.25 -19.14
N GLU A 216 8.64 -23.06 -18.22
CA GLU A 216 10.06 -23.40 -18.12
C GLU A 216 10.65 -23.90 -19.46
N ALA A 217 9.87 -24.65 -20.23
CA ALA A 217 10.26 -25.14 -21.55
C ALA A 217 10.60 -24.02 -22.55
N ASP A 218 9.91 -22.87 -22.45
CA ASP A 218 10.08 -21.72 -23.33
C ASP A 218 11.03 -20.67 -22.76
N LEU A 219 11.46 -20.80 -21.50
CA LEU A 219 12.29 -19.81 -20.81
C LEU A 219 13.60 -19.52 -21.55
N ARG A 220 14.16 -20.54 -22.24
CA ARG A 220 15.41 -20.36 -23.03
C ARG A 220 15.30 -19.33 -24.15
N LYS A 221 14.08 -19.01 -24.59
CA LYS A 221 13.80 -18.00 -25.63
C LYS A 221 13.83 -16.56 -25.08
N TYR A 222 13.79 -16.40 -23.75
CA TYR A 222 13.74 -15.10 -23.08
C TYR A 222 15.04 -14.85 -22.32
N LYS A 223 15.60 -13.68 -22.54
CA LYS A 223 16.76 -13.17 -21.81
C LYS A 223 16.45 -11.72 -21.40
N VAL A 224 17.10 -11.23 -20.37
CA VAL A 224 17.08 -9.79 -20.09
C VAL A 224 17.58 -9.05 -21.33
N GLY A 225 16.82 -8.04 -21.79
CA GLY A 225 17.05 -7.34 -23.05
C GLY A 225 16.26 -7.88 -24.25
N THR A 226 15.55 -9.00 -24.14
CA THR A 226 14.70 -9.53 -25.24
C THR A 226 13.54 -8.57 -25.49
N SER A 227 13.30 -8.20 -26.76
CA SER A 227 12.15 -7.38 -27.16
C SER A 227 10.91 -8.23 -27.32
N VAL A 228 9.81 -7.75 -26.78
CA VAL A 228 8.47 -8.37 -26.87
C VAL A 228 7.46 -7.34 -27.35
N HIS A 229 6.43 -7.80 -28.04
CA HIS A 229 5.30 -6.99 -28.42
C HIS A 229 4.17 -7.19 -27.43
N ILE A 230 3.57 -6.08 -27.02
CA ILE A 230 2.49 -6.03 -26.05
C ILE A 230 1.23 -5.55 -26.78
N ILE A 231 0.18 -6.35 -26.77
CA ILE A 231 -1.10 -6.07 -27.42
C ILE A 231 -2.17 -6.02 -26.32
N PRO A 232 -2.78 -4.86 -26.06
CA PRO A 232 -3.88 -4.76 -25.10
C PRO A 232 -5.07 -5.62 -25.53
N VAL A 233 -5.63 -6.39 -24.60
CA VAL A 233 -6.81 -7.22 -24.91
C VAL A 233 -8.02 -6.35 -25.26
N ALA A 234 -8.10 -5.14 -24.69
CA ALA A 234 -9.20 -4.20 -24.92
C ALA A 234 -9.16 -3.56 -26.32
N ASP A 235 -7.98 -3.38 -26.90
CA ASP A 235 -7.79 -2.79 -28.22
C ASP A 235 -6.63 -3.47 -28.95
N LYS A 236 -6.97 -4.49 -29.75
CA LYS A 236 -5.98 -5.28 -30.51
C LYS A 236 -5.37 -4.52 -31.69
N SER A 237 -5.84 -3.33 -32.00
CA SER A 237 -5.26 -2.49 -33.06
C SER A 237 -3.97 -1.79 -32.62
N GLN A 238 -3.76 -1.66 -31.31
CA GLN A 238 -2.59 -1.03 -30.72
C GLN A 238 -1.54 -2.09 -30.33
N GLN A 239 -0.30 -1.80 -30.69
CA GLN A 239 0.83 -2.64 -30.37
C GLN A 239 1.95 -1.78 -29.76
N TYR A 240 2.48 -2.22 -28.66
CA TYR A 240 3.55 -1.55 -27.96
C TYR A 240 4.80 -2.44 -27.89
N GLU A 241 5.98 -1.84 -27.95
CA GLU A 241 7.22 -2.56 -27.71
C GLU A 241 7.58 -2.50 -26.24
N ALA A 242 8.03 -3.64 -25.72
CA ALA A 242 8.58 -3.73 -24.37
C ALA A 242 9.86 -4.57 -24.40
N THR A 243 10.71 -4.35 -23.41
CA THR A 243 11.98 -5.07 -23.27
C THR A 243 11.96 -5.82 -21.94
N VAL A 244 12.28 -7.10 -21.96
CA VAL A 244 12.40 -7.90 -20.74
C VAL A 244 13.48 -7.29 -19.85
N SER A 245 13.07 -6.82 -18.68
CA SER A 245 13.95 -6.17 -17.69
C SER A 245 14.31 -7.10 -16.55
N GLU A 246 13.45 -8.06 -16.23
CA GLU A 246 13.62 -8.93 -15.06
C GLU A 246 13.05 -10.33 -15.35
N ILE A 247 13.75 -11.35 -14.88
CA ILE A 247 13.32 -12.74 -14.87
C ILE A 247 13.37 -13.22 -13.43
N ASN A 248 12.23 -13.58 -12.85
CA ASN A 248 12.18 -14.12 -11.50
C ASN A 248 12.80 -15.51 -11.49
N PRO A 249 13.84 -15.80 -10.68
CA PRO A 249 14.49 -17.11 -10.68
C PRO A 249 13.68 -18.23 -9.99
N ILE A 250 12.40 -17.98 -9.70
CA ILE A 250 11.52 -18.95 -9.03
C ILE A 250 10.54 -19.52 -10.03
N VAL A 251 10.52 -20.87 -10.15
CA VAL A 251 9.50 -21.60 -10.89
C VAL A 251 8.30 -21.84 -9.96
N ASP A 252 7.11 -21.49 -10.41
CA ASP A 252 5.89 -21.72 -9.63
C ASP A 252 5.42 -23.19 -9.66
N GLN A 253 4.36 -23.51 -8.92
CA GLN A 253 3.80 -24.85 -8.83
C GLN A 253 3.26 -25.40 -10.17
N GLN A 254 3.07 -24.51 -11.16
CA GLN A 254 2.58 -24.86 -12.49
C GLN A 254 3.71 -24.98 -13.52
N GLY A 255 4.97 -24.86 -13.10
CA GLY A 255 6.14 -24.93 -13.98
C GLY A 255 6.34 -23.65 -14.81
N ALA A 256 5.85 -22.51 -14.33
CA ALA A 256 6.01 -21.24 -15.00
C ALA A 256 6.94 -20.29 -14.22
N VAL A 257 7.62 -19.42 -14.94
CA VAL A 257 8.48 -18.35 -14.43
C VAL A 257 7.85 -17.01 -14.76
N THR A 258 7.85 -16.11 -13.79
CA THR A 258 7.35 -14.76 -13.97
C THR A 258 8.44 -13.84 -14.53
N LEU A 259 8.13 -13.17 -15.62
CA LEU A 259 8.98 -12.20 -16.29
C LEU A 259 8.35 -10.82 -16.20
N ARG A 260 9.18 -9.79 -16.17
CA ARG A 260 8.75 -8.39 -16.29
C ARG A 260 9.42 -7.75 -17.48
N ALA A 261 8.63 -7.09 -18.31
CA ALA A 261 9.11 -6.31 -19.42
C ALA A 261 8.75 -4.83 -19.22
N ARG A 262 9.72 -3.96 -19.44
CA ARG A 262 9.53 -2.51 -19.38
C ARG A 262 8.95 -2.03 -20.69
N LEU A 263 7.82 -1.32 -20.63
CA LEU A 263 7.20 -0.68 -21.78
C LEU A 263 8.06 0.51 -22.24
N ALA A 264 8.27 0.62 -23.55
CA ALA A 264 8.78 1.84 -24.14
C ALA A 264 7.75 2.96 -23.92
N LYS A 265 8.23 4.16 -23.60
CA LYS A 265 7.43 5.31 -23.13
C LYS A 265 6.14 5.52 -23.93
N THR A 266 5.08 5.92 -23.19
CA THR A 266 3.80 6.51 -23.65
C THR A 266 2.70 5.57 -24.08
N ALA A 267 2.54 4.45 -23.42
CA ALA A 267 1.29 3.74 -23.55
C ALA A 267 0.24 4.38 -22.62
N GLU A 268 -0.93 4.70 -23.15
CA GLU A 268 -2.12 5.02 -22.35
C GLU A 268 -2.68 3.74 -21.70
N LEU A 269 -1.79 2.98 -21.05
CA LEU A 269 -2.14 1.75 -20.37
C LEU A 269 -2.30 2.04 -18.88
N PHE A 270 -3.34 1.49 -18.30
CA PHE A 270 -3.62 1.60 -16.87
C PHE A 270 -3.10 0.37 -16.11
N ASP A 271 -2.72 0.60 -14.86
CA ASP A 271 -2.38 -0.49 -13.95
C ASP A 271 -3.54 -1.50 -13.86
N GLY A 272 -3.21 -2.78 -14.01
CA GLY A 272 -4.19 -3.85 -13.99
C GLY A 272 -4.75 -4.28 -15.34
N MET A 273 -4.44 -3.60 -16.46
CA MET A 273 -4.89 -4.03 -17.80
C MET A 273 -4.29 -5.37 -18.20
N ASN A 274 -5.12 -6.21 -18.81
CA ASN A 274 -4.67 -7.47 -19.41
C ASN A 274 -4.12 -7.21 -20.81
N VAL A 275 -3.02 -7.87 -21.11
CA VAL A 275 -2.30 -7.77 -22.39
C VAL A 275 -1.87 -9.14 -22.89
N GLU A 276 -1.79 -9.27 -24.20
CA GLU A 276 -1.15 -10.40 -24.88
C GLU A 276 0.32 -10.03 -25.11
N VAL A 277 1.23 -10.92 -24.75
CA VAL A 277 2.66 -10.74 -24.92
C VAL A 277 3.14 -11.68 -26.01
N VAL A 278 3.73 -11.14 -27.06
CA VAL A 278 4.19 -11.86 -28.23
C VAL A 278 5.71 -11.70 -28.33
N LEU A 279 6.44 -12.81 -28.37
CA LEU A 279 7.89 -12.79 -28.58
C LEU A 279 8.18 -12.34 -30.02
N LYS A 280 9.00 -11.30 -30.19
CA LYS A 280 9.51 -10.90 -31.49
C LYS A 280 10.47 -11.99 -32.00
N SER A 281 10.05 -12.79 -32.95
CA SER A 281 10.95 -13.73 -33.61
C SER A 281 11.98 -12.94 -34.40
N GLU A 282 13.24 -12.98 -33.98
CA GLU A 282 14.35 -12.56 -34.85
C GLU A 282 14.40 -13.53 -36.03
N LYS A 283 14.22 -12.98 -37.24
CA LYS A 283 14.47 -13.70 -38.50
C LYS A 283 15.97 -13.86 -38.72
#